data_ccbde5c7b0405af2ac3b4d6feea5a095
#
_entry.id   ccbde5c7b0405af2ac3b4d6feea5a095
#
_cell.length_a   1.000
_cell.length_b   1.000
_cell.length_c   1.000
_cell.angle_alpha   90.00
_cell.angle_beta   90.00
_cell.angle_gamma   90.00
#
_symmetry.space_group_name_H-M   'P 1'
#
loop_
_entity.id
_entity.type
_entity.pdbx_description
1 polymer ?
#
loop_
_entity_poly.entity_id
_entity_poly.type
_entity_poly.pdbx_seq_one_letter_code
_entity_poly.pdbx_strand_id
1 'polypeptide(L)'
;MDKVSENPFKNRIDSGESMTVPLIVVTALFVTLYLVSNVMAVKVISIFGVFYFDAGTITFPLAYMLGDVLTEIWGYRTARKTIILAFLCNVFVVICTQIGVWLPSPDYLDATSNAYNTIYSYVPRIVFASLTGFLLGELSNAWIMDKMKKFTNGKHLWFRTIGSSIVGYIFDTVPFVLIAFGGALTTRDILLMILSQYIIKIAIEALF
;
A
#
# COMPACT_ATOMS: atom_id res chain seq x y z
N MET A 1 15.35 19.21 37.40
CA MET A 1 16.37 18.93 36.36
C MET A 1 15.97 17.57 35.77
N ASP A 2 15.06 17.61 34.79
CA ASP A 2 14.55 16.39 34.15
C ASP A 2 15.58 15.92 33.12
N LYS A 3 16.15 14.74 33.38
CA LYS A 3 16.90 14.02 32.34
C LYS A 3 15.90 13.57 31.30
N VAL A 4 15.78 14.35 30.22
CA VAL A 4 15.17 13.88 29.00
C VAL A 4 15.91 12.61 28.60
N SER A 5 15.25 11.48 28.67
CA SER A 5 15.76 10.20 28.20
C SER A 5 16.10 10.35 26.72
N GLU A 6 17.39 10.58 26.44
CA GLU A 6 17.90 10.61 25.07
C GLU A 6 17.67 9.24 24.45
N ASN A 7 16.84 9.19 23.42
CA ASN A 7 16.57 7.96 22.68
C ASN A 7 17.89 7.50 22.02
N PRO A 8 18.48 6.36 22.45
CA PRO A 8 19.80 5.92 21.98
C PRO A 8 19.83 5.65 20.47
N PHE A 9 18.65 5.46 19.83
CA PHE A 9 18.54 5.27 18.39
C PHE A 9 18.66 6.59 17.61
N LYS A 10 18.27 7.72 18.20
CA LYS A 10 18.35 9.03 17.53
C LYS A 10 19.79 9.48 17.31
N ASN A 11 20.67 9.23 18.27
CA ASN A 11 22.07 9.62 18.19
C ASN A 11 22.85 8.81 17.13
N ARG A 12 22.42 7.57 16.82
CA ARG A 12 23.05 6.75 15.76
C ARG A 12 22.64 7.17 14.35
N ILE A 13 21.48 7.80 14.19
CA ILE A 13 20.99 8.26 12.89
C ILE A 13 21.69 9.55 12.48
N ASP A 14 22.02 10.42 13.44
CA ASP A 14 22.68 11.72 13.19
C ASP A 14 24.20 11.57 12.93
N SER A 15 24.82 10.43 13.30
CA SER A 15 26.24 10.17 13.11
C SER A 15 26.64 9.61 11.73
N GLY A 16 25.67 9.44 10.79
CA GLY A 16 25.98 8.87 9.47
C GLY A 16 26.37 7.38 9.48
N GLU A 17 26.25 6.72 10.63
CA GLU A 17 26.54 5.29 10.77
C GLU A 17 25.49 4.42 10.11
N SER A 18 25.98 3.46 9.37
CA SER A 18 25.39 2.31 8.67
C SER A 18 23.93 1.98 9.04
N MET A 19 23.11 1.72 8.01
CA MET A 19 21.78 1.15 8.16
C MET A 19 21.82 0.01 9.19
N THR A 20 21.09 0.16 10.28
CA THR A 20 21.02 -0.87 11.31
C THR A 20 20.33 -2.12 10.73
N VAL A 21 20.79 -3.33 11.13
CA VAL A 21 20.18 -4.59 10.64
C VAL A 21 18.64 -4.59 10.75
N PRO A 22 18.01 -4.12 11.85
CA PRO A 22 16.55 -4.00 11.94
C PRO A 22 15.94 -3.11 10.86
N LEU A 23 16.56 -1.97 10.54
CA LEU A 23 16.08 -1.08 9.48
C LEU A 23 16.11 -1.75 8.11
N ILE A 24 17.19 -2.50 7.81
CA ILE A 24 17.32 -3.25 6.56
C ILE A 24 16.20 -4.28 6.45
N VAL A 25 15.97 -5.06 7.51
CA VAL A 25 14.94 -6.11 7.53
C VAL A 25 13.55 -5.51 7.34
N VAL A 26 13.19 -4.46 8.11
CA VAL A 26 11.87 -3.83 8.00
C VAL A 26 11.67 -3.18 6.63
N THR A 27 12.69 -2.52 6.08
CA THR A 27 12.65 -1.95 4.72
C THR A 27 12.46 -3.05 3.67
N ALA A 28 13.21 -4.16 3.76
CA ALA A 28 13.08 -5.28 2.83
C ALA A 28 11.69 -5.92 2.90
N LEU A 29 11.15 -6.15 4.10
CA LEU A 29 9.80 -6.67 4.29
C LEU A 29 8.74 -5.72 3.74
N PHE A 30 8.85 -4.42 4.02
CA PHE A 30 7.95 -3.39 3.49
C PHE A 30 7.92 -3.41 1.95
N VAL A 31 9.10 -3.34 1.31
CA VAL A 31 9.22 -3.38 -0.15
C VAL A 31 8.64 -4.67 -0.71
N THR A 32 8.99 -5.83 -0.12
CA THR A 32 8.49 -7.13 -0.55
C THR A 32 6.97 -7.23 -0.46
N LEU A 33 6.38 -6.85 0.67
CA LEU A 33 4.93 -6.86 0.85
C LEU A 33 4.22 -5.94 -0.14
N TYR A 34 4.80 -4.76 -0.38
CA TYR A 34 4.25 -3.81 -1.35
C TYR A 34 4.27 -4.35 -2.78
N LEU A 35 5.38 -4.98 -3.21
CA LEU A 35 5.52 -5.61 -4.53
C LEU A 35 4.53 -6.79 -4.69
N VAL A 36 4.52 -7.69 -3.70
CA VAL A 36 3.66 -8.88 -3.70
C VAL A 36 2.20 -8.49 -3.71
N SER A 37 1.80 -7.48 -2.94
CA SER A 37 0.41 -7.00 -2.91
C SER A 37 -0.08 -6.55 -4.28
N ASN A 38 0.73 -5.82 -5.04
CA ASN A 38 0.36 -5.35 -6.38
C ASN A 38 0.24 -6.51 -7.40
N VAL A 39 1.10 -7.52 -7.30
CA VAL A 39 0.97 -8.72 -8.15
C VAL A 39 -0.26 -9.54 -7.76
N MET A 40 -0.50 -9.72 -6.45
CA MET A 40 -1.68 -10.43 -5.95
C MET A 40 -2.99 -9.72 -6.30
N ALA A 41 -2.98 -8.39 -6.40
CA ALA A 41 -4.18 -7.59 -6.69
C ALA A 41 -4.80 -7.87 -8.08
N VAL A 42 -4.06 -8.50 -8.99
CA VAL A 42 -4.62 -9.00 -10.26
C VAL A 42 -5.75 -10.01 -10.03
N LYS A 43 -5.69 -10.77 -8.92
CA LYS A 43 -6.72 -11.76 -8.58
C LYS A 43 -7.82 -11.14 -7.74
N VAL A 44 -9.04 -11.10 -8.28
CA VAL A 44 -10.25 -10.73 -7.54
C VAL A 44 -10.75 -11.95 -6.76
N ILE A 45 -11.08 -11.74 -5.49
CA ILE A 45 -11.65 -12.73 -4.58
C ILE A 45 -13.12 -12.39 -4.37
N SER A 46 -13.96 -13.42 -4.35
CA SER A 46 -15.36 -13.32 -3.95
C SER A 46 -15.63 -14.25 -2.77
N ILE A 47 -16.14 -13.71 -1.66
CA ILE A 47 -16.54 -14.49 -0.49
C ILE A 47 -18.07 -14.41 -0.36
N PHE A 48 -18.72 -15.56 -0.37
CA PHE A 48 -20.19 -15.71 -0.31
C PHE A 48 -20.97 -14.94 -1.39
N GLY A 49 -20.32 -14.53 -2.49
CA GLY A 49 -20.96 -13.73 -3.54
C GLY A 49 -21.37 -12.30 -3.12
N VAL A 50 -20.94 -11.85 -1.96
CA VAL A 50 -21.28 -10.53 -1.38
C VAL A 50 -20.03 -9.66 -1.19
N PHE A 51 -18.93 -10.25 -0.71
CA PHE A 51 -17.68 -9.52 -0.49
C PHE A 51 -16.76 -9.72 -1.68
N TYR A 52 -16.43 -8.62 -2.37
CA TYR A 52 -15.50 -8.61 -3.50
C TYR A 52 -14.31 -7.73 -3.17
N PHE A 53 -13.11 -8.28 -3.25
CA PHE A 53 -11.86 -7.55 -3.06
C PHE A 53 -10.72 -8.21 -3.82
N ASP A 54 -9.66 -7.47 -4.08
CA ASP A 54 -8.46 -8.05 -4.67
C ASP A 54 -7.62 -8.79 -3.63
N ALA A 55 -6.83 -9.78 -4.07
CA ALA A 55 -6.02 -10.57 -3.15
C ALA A 55 -4.91 -9.76 -2.45
N GLY A 56 -4.50 -8.62 -3.03
CA GLY A 56 -3.54 -7.70 -2.42
C GLY A 56 -4.08 -7.05 -1.15
N THR A 57 -5.41 -6.90 -1.03
CA THR A 57 -6.07 -6.37 0.17
C THR A 57 -5.72 -7.15 1.45
N ILE A 58 -5.30 -8.40 1.34
CA ILE A 58 -4.87 -9.23 2.50
C ILE A 58 -3.49 -8.81 3.00
N THR A 59 -2.57 -8.51 2.08
CA THR A 59 -1.16 -8.22 2.39
C THR A 59 -0.85 -6.74 2.51
N PHE A 60 -1.63 -5.88 1.88
CA PHE A 60 -1.43 -4.43 1.89
C PHE A 60 -1.44 -3.83 3.30
N PRO A 61 -2.35 -4.21 4.22
CA PRO A 61 -2.34 -3.67 5.58
C PRO A 61 -1.05 -3.95 6.35
N LEU A 62 -0.41 -5.10 6.09
CA LEU A 62 0.89 -5.42 6.69
C LEU A 62 1.99 -4.47 6.22
N ALA A 63 1.94 -4.04 4.95
CA ALA A 63 2.86 -3.02 4.43
C ALA A 63 2.63 -1.66 5.11
N TYR A 64 1.36 -1.25 5.30
CA TYR A 64 1.04 -0.01 6.02
C TYR A 64 1.56 -0.05 7.47
N MET A 65 1.32 -1.14 8.20
CA MET A 65 1.84 -1.30 9.58
C MET A 65 3.36 -1.16 9.63
N LEU A 66 4.09 -1.72 8.67
CA LEU A 66 5.55 -1.54 8.59
C LEU A 66 5.94 -0.10 8.24
N GLY A 67 5.13 0.61 7.45
CA GLY A 67 5.28 2.03 7.17
C GLY A 67 5.15 2.89 8.43
N ASP A 68 4.17 2.60 9.27
CA ASP A 68 3.98 3.26 10.57
C ASP A 68 5.14 2.97 11.52
N VAL A 69 5.59 1.71 11.60
CA VAL A 69 6.78 1.32 12.37
C VAL A 69 8.03 2.07 11.89
N LEU A 70 8.23 2.18 10.56
CA LEU A 70 9.34 2.96 9.99
C LEU A 70 9.25 4.43 10.38
N THR A 71 8.06 5.01 10.38
CA THR A 71 7.83 6.42 10.72
C THR A 71 8.06 6.67 12.21
N GLU A 72 7.56 5.79 13.07
CA GLU A 72 7.65 5.92 14.53
C GLU A 72 9.09 5.72 15.04
N ILE A 73 9.78 4.68 14.55
CA ILE A 73 11.11 4.31 15.05
C ILE A 73 12.22 5.12 14.38
N TRP A 74 12.18 5.27 13.06
CA TRP A 74 13.26 5.90 12.27
C TRP A 74 12.90 7.27 11.70
N GLY A 75 11.67 7.72 11.93
CA GLY A 75 11.18 9.04 11.55
C GLY A 75 10.74 9.15 10.09
N TYR A 76 9.95 10.21 9.84
CA TYR A 76 9.30 10.47 8.53
C TYR A 76 10.29 10.50 7.34
N ARG A 77 11.51 11.01 7.52
CA ARG A 77 12.49 11.09 6.43
C ARG A 77 12.91 9.71 5.94
N THR A 78 13.08 8.75 6.86
CA THR A 78 13.45 7.37 6.55
C THR A 78 12.26 6.64 5.92
N ALA A 79 11.07 6.75 6.50
CA ALA A 79 9.84 6.18 5.95
C ALA A 79 9.59 6.66 4.51
N ARG A 80 9.70 7.96 4.26
CA ARG A 80 9.55 8.53 2.91
C ARG A 80 10.55 7.96 1.91
N LYS A 81 11.83 7.79 2.29
CA LYS A 81 12.85 7.17 1.42
C LYS A 81 12.49 5.72 1.10
N THR A 82 12.03 4.96 2.09
CA THR A 82 11.59 3.56 1.92
C THR A 82 10.37 3.46 1.00
N ILE A 83 9.39 4.35 1.14
CA ILE A 83 8.21 4.42 0.27
C ILE A 83 8.63 4.71 -1.18
N ILE A 84 9.52 5.70 -1.38
CA ILE A 84 10.03 6.00 -2.72
C ILE A 84 10.82 4.81 -3.29
N LEU A 85 11.63 4.13 -2.49
CA LEU A 85 12.33 2.92 -2.91
C LEU A 85 11.36 1.82 -3.33
N ALA A 86 10.33 1.55 -2.53
CA ALA A 86 9.30 0.56 -2.85
C ALA A 86 8.58 0.89 -4.16
N PHE A 87 8.28 2.17 -4.40
CA PHE A 87 7.72 2.64 -5.65
C PHE A 87 8.66 2.38 -6.84
N LEU A 88 9.94 2.76 -6.74
CA LEU A 88 10.92 2.50 -7.80
C LEU A 88 11.09 1.01 -8.07
N CYS A 89 11.12 0.17 -7.03
CA CYS A 89 11.13 -1.29 -7.17
C CYS A 89 9.88 -1.80 -7.89
N ASN A 90 8.70 -1.22 -7.62
CA ASN A 90 7.47 -1.58 -8.33
C ASN A 90 7.54 -1.23 -9.83
N VAL A 91 7.99 -0.02 -10.15
CA VAL A 91 8.22 0.37 -11.56
C VAL A 91 9.20 -0.60 -12.24
N PHE A 92 10.26 -0.99 -11.54
CA PHE A 92 11.23 -1.95 -12.06
C PHE A 92 10.60 -3.34 -12.31
N VAL A 93 9.76 -3.83 -11.38
CA VAL A 93 8.99 -5.08 -11.57
C VAL A 93 8.09 -4.98 -12.80
N VAL A 94 7.39 -3.85 -12.97
CA VAL A 94 6.55 -3.61 -14.18
C VAL A 94 7.39 -3.72 -15.44
N ILE A 95 8.54 -3.04 -15.51
CA ILE A 95 9.42 -3.09 -16.69
C ILE A 95 9.86 -4.53 -16.96
N CYS A 96 10.38 -5.24 -15.95
CA CYS A 96 10.85 -6.62 -16.10
C CYS A 96 9.73 -7.58 -16.56
N THR A 97 8.54 -7.47 -15.97
CA THR A 97 7.42 -8.34 -16.34
C THR A 97 6.88 -8.01 -17.74
N GLN A 98 6.86 -6.73 -18.15
CA GLN A 98 6.48 -6.37 -19.51
C GLN A 98 7.50 -6.85 -20.56
N ILE A 99 8.79 -6.82 -20.27
CA ILE A 99 9.79 -7.46 -21.13
C ILE A 99 9.46 -8.95 -21.28
N GLY A 100 9.13 -9.64 -20.19
CA GLY A 100 8.71 -11.05 -20.24
C GLY A 100 7.48 -11.30 -21.10
N VAL A 101 6.49 -10.39 -21.08
CA VAL A 101 5.28 -10.46 -21.93
C VAL A 101 5.61 -10.33 -23.42
N TRP A 102 6.61 -9.51 -23.79
CA TRP A 102 6.99 -9.27 -25.17
C TRP A 102 7.94 -10.30 -25.76
N LEU A 103 8.59 -11.11 -24.92
CA LEU A 103 9.51 -12.14 -25.40
C LEU A 103 8.72 -13.33 -25.99
N PRO A 104 9.18 -13.88 -27.13
CA PRO A 104 8.53 -15.03 -27.75
C PRO A 104 8.70 -16.29 -26.91
N SER A 105 7.65 -17.12 -26.87
CA SER A 105 7.65 -18.44 -26.25
C SER A 105 7.70 -19.55 -27.29
N PRO A 106 8.27 -20.72 -26.97
CA PRO A 106 8.14 -21.91 -27.81
C PRO A 106 6.69 -22.37 -27.91
N ASP A 107 6.26 -22.87 -29.09
CA ASP A 107 4.87 -23.26 -29.38
C ASP A 107 4.33 -24.30 -28.40
N TYR A 108 5.17 -25.22 -27.89
CA TYR A 108 4.76 -26.23 -26.91
C TYR A 108 4.48 -25.66 -25.50
N LEU A 109 4.74 -24.38 -25.24
CA LEU A 109 4.46 -23.69 -23.98
C LEU A 109 3.37 -22.61 -24.10
N ASP A 110 2.58 -22.61 -25.15
CA ASP A 110 1.54 -21.61 -25.41
C ASP A 110 0.59 -21.40 -24.23
N ALA A 111 0.15 -22.48 -23.58
CA ALA A 111 -0.74 -22.38 -22.41
C ALA A 111 -0.10 -21.61 -21.26
N THR A 112 1.18 -21.86 -20.97
CA THR A 112 1.93 -21.18 -19.90
C THR A 112 2.20 -19.72 -20.28
N SER A 113 2.58 -19.46 -21.52
CA SER A 113 2.81 -18.12 -22.05
C SER A 113 1.55 -17.26 -21.99
N ASN A 114 0.42 -17.81 -22.42
CA ASN A 114 -0.88 -17.13 -22.36
C ASN A 114 -1.31 -16.80 -20.91
N ALA A 115 -1.09 -17.73 -19.97
CA ALA A 115 -1.37 -17.49 -18.55
C ALA A 115 -0.46 -16.38 -18.00
N TYR A 116 0.84 -16.40 -18.30
CA TYR A 116 1.80 -15.36 -17.93
C TYR A 116 1.36 -14.01 -18.49
N ASN A 117 1.08 -13.93 -19.78
CA ASN A 117 0.68 -12.70 -20.46
C ASN A 117 -0.63 -12.14 -19.88
N THR A 118 -1.61 -13.03 -19.60
CA THR A 118 -2.88 -12.62 -19.01
C THR A 118 -2.69 -11.96 -17.65
N ILE A 119 -1.83 -12.53 -16.78
CA ILE A 119 -1.58 -12.00 -15.44
C ILE A 119 -0.76 -10.71 -15.53
N TYR A 120 0.39 -10.74 -16.19
CA TYR A 120 1.35 -9.64 -16.12
C TYR A 120 1.00 -8.45 -17.01
N SER A 121 0.13 -8.58 -17.99
CA SER A 121 -0.41 -7.42 -18.73
C SER A 121 -1.31 -6.52 -17.86
N TYR A 122 -1.88 -7.05 -16.78
CA TYR A 122 -2.65 -6.27 -15.83
C TYR A 122 -1.81 -5.53 -14.78
N VAL A 123 -0.60 -6.02 -14.47
CA VAL A 123 0.26 -5.47 -13.41
C VAL A 123 0.55 -3.98 -13.56
N PRO A 124 0.87 -3.43 -14.75
CA PRO A 124 1.09 -2.00 -14.92
C PRO A 124 -0.11 -1.15 -14.51
N ARG A 125 -1.30 -1.60 -14.87
CA ARG A 125 -2.56 -0.93 -14.54
C ARG A 125 -2.82 -0.94 -13.03
N ILE A 126 -2.59 -2.08 -12.37
CA ILE A 126 -2.71 -2.22 -10.92
C ILE A 126 -1.72 -1.30 -10.20
N VAL A 127 -0.46 -1.29 -10.62
CA VAL A 127 0.58 -0.44 -10.01
C VAL A 127 0.24 1.04 -10.17
N PHE A 128 -0.22 1.46 -11.34
CA PHE A 128 -0.65 2.85 -11.57
C PHE A 128 -1.87 3.22 -10.71
N ALA A 129 -2.84 2.33 -10.60
CA ALA A 129 -4.02 2.50 -9.75
C ALA A 129 -3.64 2.61 -8.26
N SER A 130 -2.77 1.71 -7.80
CA SER A 130 -2.27 1.67 -6.43
C SER A 130 -1.53 2.96 -6.06
N LEU A 131 -0.67 3.46 -6.94
CA LEU A 131 0.03 4.72 -6.73
C LEU A 131 -0.93 5.91 -6.64
N THR A 132 -1.90 5.98 -7.55
CA THR A 132 -2.89 7.06 -7.59
C THR A 132 -3.75 7.05 -6.32
N GLY A 133 -4.26 5.88 -5.94
CA GLY A 133 -5.04 5.70 -4.72
C GLY A 133 -4.22 6.10 -3.48
N PHE A 134 -3.01 5.56 -3.35
CA PHE A 134 -2.11 5.86 -2.24
C PHE A 134 -1.83 7.37 -2.10
N LEU A 135 -1.46 8.05 -3.17
CA LEU A 135 -1.18 9.49 -3.13
C LEU A 135 -2.42 10.30 -2.70
N LEU A 136 -3.58 10.01 -3.27
CA LEU A 136 -4.82 10.69 -2.92
C LEU A 136 -5.27 10.38 -1.50
N GLY A 137 -5.14 9.13 -1.08
CA GLY A 137 -5.45 8.68 0.27
C GLY A 137 -4.58 9.35 1.32
N GLU A 138 -3.25 9.31 1.14
CA GLU A 138 -2.28 9.92 2.07
C GLU A 138 -2.43 11.43 2.18
N LEU A 139 -2.60 12.12 1.04
CA LEU A 139 -2.81 13.58 1.06
C LEU A 139 -4.10 13.96 1.78
N SER A 140 -5.18 13.21 1.55
CA SER A 140 -6.47 13.42 2.19
C SER A 140 -6.39 13.10 3.69
N ASN A 141 -5.76 11.99 4.06
CA ASN A 141 -5.54 11.59 5.45
C ASN A 141 -4.75 12.67 6.21
N ALA A 142 -3.61 13.11 5.67
CA ALA A 142 -2.79 14.14 6.28
C ALA A 142 -3.53 15.48 6.44
N TRP A 143 -4.31 15.87 5.43
CA TRP A 143 -5.09 17.11 5.48
C TRP A 143 -6.21 17.07 6.53
N ILE A 144 -6.96 15.96 6.61
CA ILE A 144 -7.99 15.76 7.63
C ILE A 144 -7.36 15.70 9.03
N MET A 145 -6.24 14.97 9.19
CA MET A 145 -5.51 14.87 10.46
C MET A 145 -5.12 16.27 10.99
N ASP A 146 -4.59 17.15 10.13
CA ASP A 146 -4.24 18.54 10.52
C ASP A 146 -5.48 19.34 10.94
N LYS A 147 -6.59 19.24 10.19
CA LYS A 147 -7.85 19.89 10.57
C LYS A 147 -8.39 19.38 11.89
N MET A 148 -8.42 18.06 12.08
CA MET A 148 -8.89 17.44 13.33
C MET A 148 -7.99 17.80 14.51
N LYS A 149 -6.66 17.93 14.30
CA LYS A 149 -5.72 18.40 15.34
C LYS A 149 -6.07 19.80 15.82
N LYS A 150 -6.41 20.71 14.91
CA LYS A 150 -6.84 22.07 15.25
C LYS A 150 -8.17 22.07 15.98
N PHE A 151 -9.14 21.26 15.54
CA PHE A 151 -10.46 21.16 16.17
C PHE A 151 -10.41 20.54 17.57
N THR A 152 -9.56 19.54 17.81
CA THR A 152 -9.44 18.85 19.10
C THR A 152 -8.43 19.48 20.05
N ASN A 153 -7.80 20.60 19.67
CA ASN A 153 -6.69 21.22 20.43
C ASN A 153 -5.57 20.23 20.78
N GLY A 154 -5.28 19.30 19.86
CA GLY A 154 -4.25 18.27 20.02
C GLY A 154 -4.64 17.06 20.88
N LYS A 155 -5.85 17.04 21.47
CA LYS A 155 -6.35 15.93 22.29
C LYS A 155 -6.90 14.78 21.45
N HIS A 156 -7.11 13.60 22.07
CA HIS A 156 -7.77 12.42 21.46
C HIS A 156 -7.11 11.95 20.16
N LEU A 157 -5.84 11.53 20.22
CA LEU A 157 -5.06 11.10 19.06
C LEU A 157 -5.77 9.98 18.27
N TRP A 158 -6.26 8.94 18.94
CA TRP A 158 -6.96 7.81 18.31
C TRP A 158 -8.18 8.25 17.48
N PHE A 159 -8.98 9.20 18.00
CA PHE A 159 -10.13 9.73 17.28
C PHE A 159 -9.72 10.46 15.99
N ARG A 160 -8.59 11.17 16.04
CA ARG A 160 -8.05 11.87 14.86
C ARG A 160 -7.50 10.87 13.84
N THR A 161 -6.80 9.84 14.29
CA THR A 161 -6.24 8.80 13.43
C THR A 161 -7.36 8.07 12.69
N ILE A 162 -8.29 7.48 13.42
CA ILE A 162 -9.43 6.77 12.81
C ILE A 162 -10.26 7.71 11.91
N GLY A 163 -10.56 8.93 12.37
CA GLY A 163 -11.36 9.88 11.61
C GLY A 163 -10.69 10.34 10.31
N SER A 164 -9.36 10.52 10.30
CA SER A 164 -8.63 10.87 9.08
C SER A 164 -8.50 9.68 8.14
N SER A 165 -8.30 8.47 8.66
CA SER A 165 -8.19 7.25 7.86
C SER A 165 -9.50 6.88 7.19
N ILE A 166 -10.66 7.06 7.85
CA ILE A 166 -11.98 6.89 7.23
C ILE A 166 -12.09 7.69 5.93
N VAL A 167 -11.66 8.95 5.95
CA VAL A 167 -11.67 9.79 4.75
C VAL A 167 -10.57 9.38 3.77
N GLY A 168 -9.35 9.14 4.27
CA GLY A 168 -8.22 8.70 3.47
C GLY A 168 -8.54 7.44 2.65
N TYR A 169 -9.19 6.45 3.26
CA TYR A 169 -9.57 5.21 2.58
C TYR A 169 -10.60 5.39 1.46
N ILE A 170 -11.47 6.38 1.53
CA ILE A 170 -12.35 6.70 0.40
C ILE A 170 -11.51 7.18 -0.79
N PHE A 171 -10.60 8.13 -0.55
CA PHE A 171 -9.74 8.70 -1.59
C PHE A 171 -8.66 7.73 -2.09
N ASP A 172 -8.31 6.70 -1.33
CA ASP A 172 -7.45 5.61 -1.75
C ASP A 172 -8.23 4.55 -2.53
N THR A 173 -9.32 4.03 -1.97
CA THR A 173 -10.01 2.85 -2.50
C THR A 173 -10.81 3.14 -3.77
N VAL A 174 -11.53 4.28 -3.82
CA VAL A 174 -12.37 4.60 -4.98
C VAL A 174 -11.54 4.77 -6.26
N PRO A 175 -10.49 5.62 -6.30
CA PRO A 175 -9.66 5.74 -7.49
C PRO A 175 -8.94 4.44 -7.83
N PHE A 176 -8.44 3.72 -6.83
CA PHE A 176 -7.78 2.44 -7.04
C PHE A 176 -8.69 1.45 -7.78
N VAL A 177 -9.89 1.18 -7.26
CA VAL A 177 -10.80 0.19 -7.85
C VAL A 177 -11.28 0.65 -9.23
N LEU A 178 -11.58 1.92 -9.42
CA LEU A 178 -12.01 2.45 -10.72
C LEU A 178 -10.90 2.34 -11.78
N ILE A 179 -9.67 2.66 -11.45
CA ILE A 179 -8.54 2.57 -12.38
C ILE A 179 -8.16 1.10 -12.61
N ALA A 180 -8.06 0.30 -11.55
CA ALA A 180 -7.64 -1.09 -11.65
C ALA A 180 -8.64 -1.97 -12.41
N PHE A 181 -9.92 -1.85 -12.10
CA PHE A 181 -10.96 -2.80 -12.53
C PHE A 181 -12.04 -2.18 -13.41
N GLY A 182 -12.03 -0.86 -13.63
CA GLY A 182 -12.99 -0.18 -14.52
C GLY A 182 -12.93 -0.74 -15.93
N GLY A 183 -14.10 -1.10 -16.49
CA GLY A 183 -14.22 -1.76 -17.79
C GLY A 183 -13.91 -3.26 -17.82
N ALA A 184 -13.34 -3.83 -16.75
CA ALA A 184 -13.11 -5.28 -16.61
C ALA A 184 -14.22 -5.97 -15.81
N LEU A 185 -14.84 -5.26 -14.87
CA LEU A 185 -15.91 -5.74 -14.02
C LEU A 185 -17.21 -4.99 -14.28
N THR A 186 -18.35 -5.60 -13.87
CA THR A 186 -19.65 -4.91 -13.92
C THR A 186 -19.69 -3.76 -12.91
N THR A 187 -20.53 -2.74 -13.16
CA THR A 187 -20.68 -1.61 -12.23
C THR A 187 -21.11 -2.07 -10.83
N ARG A 188 -21.92 -3.11 -10.75
CA ARG A 188 -22.34 -3.71 -9.48
C ARG A 188 -21.14 -4.28 -8.73
N ASP A 189 -20.28 -5.05 -9.40
CA ASP A 189 -19.12 -5.68 -8.78
C ASP A 189 -18.09 -4.64 -8.34
N ILE A 190 -17.92 -3.56 -9.12
CA ILE A 190 -17.07 -2.42 -8.75
C ILE A 190 -17.57 -1.76 -7.45
N LEU A 191 -18.88 -1.50 -7.34
CA LEU A 191 -19.45 -0.90 -6.13
C LEU A 191 -19.31 -1.82 -4.91
N LEU A 192 -19.57 -3.13 -5.09
CA LEU A 192 -19.37 -4.12 -4.04
C LEU A 192 -17.89 -4.23 -3.63
N MET A 193 -16.96 -4.14 -4.59
CA MET A 193 -15.52 -4.15 -4.32
C MET A 193 -15.10 -2.92 -3.54
N ILE A 194 -15.52 -1.72 -3.91
CA ILE A 194 -15.23 -0.48 -3.18
C ILE A 194 -15.72 -0.61 -1.73
N LEU A 195 -16.97 -1.03 -1.54
CA LEU A 195 -17.56 -1.15 -0.22
C LEU A 195 -16.85 -2.22 0.63
N SER A 196 -16.57 -3.37 0.05
CA SER A 196 -15.89 -4.48 0.73
C SER A 196 -14.48 -4.11 1.16
N GLN A 197 -13.68 -3.53 0.26
CA GLN A 197 -12.32 -3.08 0.57
C GLN A 197 -12.31 -1.99 1.64
N TYR A 198 -13.24 -1.04 1.54
CA TYR A 198 -13.37 0.04 2.52
C TYR A 198 -13.66 -0.50 3.93
N ILE A 199 -14.64 -1.42 4.04
CA ILE A 199 -14.98 -2.06 5.32
C ILE A 199 -13.80 -2.86 5.88
N ILE A 200 -13.12 -3.66 5.04
CA ILE A 200 -11.98 -4.48 5.44
C ILE A 200 -10.83 -3.60 5.94
N LYS A 201 -10.50 -2.52 5.24
CA LYS A 201 -9.42 -1.59 5.64
C LYS A 201 -9.71 -0.96 7.02
N ILE A 202 -10.94 -0.44 7.22
CA ILE A 202 -11.35 0.12 8.51
C ILE A 202 -11.33 -0.94 9.61
N ALA A 203 -11.82 -2.16 9.33
CA ALA A 203 -11.82 -3.24 10.32
C ALA A 203 -10.40 -3.63 10.74
N ILE A 204 -9.47 -3.70 9.80
CA ILE A 204 -8.06 -4.01 10.09
C ILE A 204 -7.44 -2.88 10.93
N GLU A 205 -7.63 -1.61 10.58
CA GLU A 205 -7.08 -0.49 11.35
C GLU A 205 -7.68 -0.38 12.76
N ALA A 206 -8.93 -0.75 12.93
CA ALA A 206 -9.57 -0.75 14.25
C ALA A 206 -9.07 -1.89 15.18
N LEU A 207 -8.44 -2.93 14.60
CA LEU A 207 -7.91 -4.08 15.35
C LEU A 207 -6.45 -3.90 15.77
N PHE A 208 -5.72 -2.97 15.16
CA PHE A 208 -4.29 -2.71 15.39
C PHE A 208 -4.04 -1.28 15.85
#